data_465420e2063acd23a58a03e04f2d38ec
#
_entry.id   465420e2063acd23a58a03e04f2d38ec
#
_cell.length_a   1.000
_cell.length_b   1.000
_cell.length_c   1.000
_cell.angle_alpha   90.00
_cell.angle_beta   90.00
_cell.angle_gamma   90.00
#
_symmetry.space_group_name_H-M   'P 1'
#
loop_
_entity.id
_entity.type
_entity.pdbx_description
1 polymer ?
#
loop_
_entity_poly.entity_id
_entity_poly.type
_entity_poly.pdbx_seq_one_letter_code
_entity_poly.pdbx_strand_id
1 'polypeptide(L)'
;MLRLTIAGNEIELYENEPVNLSYQFSDLQEINASRSNFSQTFRVPLTKKNQDYFGAVNELGIIPTWNPKTKVKAELSYNTIPIMRGFAQVKNVYIQKGKYADVELVVFGETADLSRDVGDGMLTDVDLSAFNHTLTATNIALSWAGGLSSANIRYGIVDKWRNWTSETIWSTTNLLEHGDFTPYFRASKLFETILTEAGYTYDSTFFGSNLDDLYLLLNRGNRSPIPVEADQPAANVFEIGLSANVTKSSNSFESITNFVETAPFFDAGGNVASGAFVPPYRAYYTFVVYVKGVISHLNEGITMRLASGASTFLATIIDNVQGGEFNSETYAITTEPILLDASDSVTLQYALTNSGHTVTFTGTNALGAGGTGFAVTEITDPLSGQTVDIAGNMPEMKKIDFISGLQKMFNLVFIPDRNNGKHLYIEPLGDYLASGDKIDWTNKIDLSKDIQVEPTTDLQARTYEWTHSNGKDLVNDLVQKNASRTYGRYRVNDPENDFASGEKKIQTAFAPHVV
;
A
#
# COMPACT_ATOMS: atom_id res chain seq x y z
N MET A 1 26.30 46.47 -0.81
CA MET A 1 27.53 45.72 -0.93
C MET A 1 27.19 44.23 -0.81
N LEU A 2 27.73 43.41 -1.72
CA LEU A 2 27.56 41.95 -1.65
C LEU A 2 28.43 41.40 -0.50
N ARG A 3 27.88 40.47 0.27
CA ARG A 3 28.57 39.84 1.39
C ARG A 3 28.30 38.33 1.38
N LEU A 4 29.34 37.54 1.53
CA LEU A 4 29.26 36.09 1.68
C LEU A 4 29.66 35.70 3.11
N THR A 5 28.84 34.92 3.77
CA THR A 5 29.18 34.28 5.05
C THR A 5 29.18 32.76 4.89
N ILE A 6 30.19 32.07 5.40
CA ILE A 6 30.27 30.61 5.43
C ILE A 6 30.51 30.16 6.86
N ALA A 7 29.64 29.31 7.42
CA ALA A 7 29.63 28.90 8.83
C ALA A 7 29.69 30.10 9.81
N GLY A 8 29.04 31.20 9.47
CA GLY A 8 29.06 32.43 10.25
C GLY A 8 30.31 33.30 10.05
N ASN A 9 31.32 32.85 9.30
CA ASN A 9 32.49 33.64 9.02
C ASN A 9 32.31 34.43 7.71
N GLU A 10 32.60 35.71 7.74
CA GLU A 10 32.53 36.57 6.57
C GLU A 10 33.76 36.32 5.65
N ILE A 11 33.48 36.00 4.40
CA ILE A 11 34.49 35.74 3.35
C ILE A 11 34.66 37.00 2.50
N GLU A 12 35.90 37.45 2.32
CA GLU A 12 36.23 38.60 1.47
C GLU A 12 36.05 38.24 0.01
N LEU A 13 35.30 39.05 -0.72
CA LEU A 13 35.07 38.94 -2.16
C LEU A 13 35.94 39.93 -2.92
N TYR A 14 36.17 39.69 -4.20
CA TYR A 14 36.70 40.73 -5.10
C TYR A 14 35.64 41.84 -5.29
N GLU A 15 36.04 43.08 -5.33
CA GLU A 15 35.13 44.23 -5.49
C GLU A 15 34.26 44.15 -6.74
N ASN A 16 34.79 43.59 -7.82
CA ASN A 16 34.13 43.53 -9.12
C ASN A 16 33.86 42.11 -9.62
N GLU A 17 33.96 41.10 -8.75
CA GLU A 17 33.61 39.72 -9.17
C GLU A 17 32.09 39.58 -9.31
N PRO A 18 31.58 39.27 -10.50
CA PRO A 18 30.13 39.07 -10.67
C PRO A 18 29.74 37.73 -10.07
N VAL A 19 28.83 37.75 -9.12
CA VAL A 19 28.20 36.54 -8.62
C VAL A 19 26.86 36.39 -9.32
N ASN A 20 26.79 35.48 -10.28
CA ASN A 20 25.57 35.18 -10.99
C ASN A 20 24.77 34.15 -10.21
N LEU A 21 23.49 34.44 -10.01
CA LEU A 21 22.55 33.56 -9.31
C LEU A 21 21.54 32.99 -10.29
N SER A 22 21.33 31.72 -10.25
CA SER A 22 20.24 31.04 -10.96
C SER A 22 19.16 30.67 -9.96
N TYR A 23 18.00 31.29 -10.10
CA TYR A 23 16.80 30.93 -9.36
C TYR A 23 15.93 30.06 -10.26
N GLN A 24 15.88 28.78 -9.94
CA GLN A 24 15.14 27.81 -10.76
C GLN A 24 14.31 26.91 -9.86
N PHE A 25 13.01 26.83 -10.09
CA PHE A 25 12.11 25.91 -9.42
C PHE A 25 11.51 24.87 -10.38
N SER A 26 11.65 25.12 -11.70
CA SER A 26 11.25 24.18 -12.74
C SER A 26 12.15 24.39 -13.97
N ASP A 27 12.49 23.32 -14.68
CA ASP A 27 13.17 23.39 -15.96
C ASP A 27 12.14 23.33 -17.09
N LEU A 28 12.14 24.30 -18.00
CA LEU A 28 11.24 24.33 -19.16
C LEU A 28 11.49 23.15 -20.11
N GLN A 29 12.74 22.67 -20.19
CA GLN A 29 13.09 21.52 -21.02
C GLN A 29 12.86 20.19 -20.30
N GLU A 30 13.06 20.17 -18.97
CA GLU A 30 12.88 19.01 -18.13
C GLU A 30 11.88 19.31 -17.01
N ILE A 31 10.59 19.38 -17.34
CA ILE A 31 9.50 19.65 -16.39
C ILE A 31 9.54 18.70 -15.17
N ASN A 32 10.22 17.56 -15.32
CA ASN A 32 10.36 16.55 -14.27
C ASN A 32 11.60 16.72 -13.38
N ALA A 33 12.51 17.64 -13.72
CA ALA A 33 13.71 17.89 -12.95
C ALA A 33 13.49 19.09 -12.03
N SER A 34 13.29 18.82 -10.75
CA SER A 34 13.35 19.87 -9.74
C SER A 34 14.81 20.22 -9.52
N ARG A 35 15.23 21.41 -9.94
CA ARG A 35 16.58 21.90 -9.68
C ARG A 35 16.55 22.93 -8.56
N SER A 36 17.52 22.86 -7.68
CA SER A 36 17.68 23.87 -6.63
C SER A 36 18.28 25.15 -7.18
N ASN A 37 18.01 26.26 -6.52
CA ASN A 37 18.73 27.50 -6.74
C ASN A 37 20.22 27.28 -6.54
N PHE A 38 21.05 27.88 -7.36
CA PHE A 38 22.49 27.81 -7.19
C PHE A 38 23.15 29.11 -7.68
N SER A 39 24.34 29.43 -7.15
CA SER A 39 25.21 30.41 -7.78
C SER A 39 25.98 29.75 -8.91
N GLN A 40 26.30 30.49 -9.95
CA GLN A 40 27.40 30.08 -10.80
C GLN A 40 28.71 30.08 -9.99
N THR A 41 29.73 29.38 -10.47
CA THR A 41 31.02 29.40 -9.81
C THR A 41 31.59 30.81 -9.85
N PHE A 42 32.11 31.27 -8.74
CA PHE A 42 32.79 32.55 -8.60
C PHE A 42 34.08 32.37 -7.78
N ARG A 43 35.02 33.32 -7.93
CA ARG A 43 36.28 33.23 -7.25
C ARG A 43 36.34 34.16 -6.07
N VAL A 44 36.98 33.71 -5.00
CA VAL A 44 37.30 34.52 -3.83
C VAL A 44 38.81 34.56 -3.65
N PRO A 45 39.42 35.73 -3.35
CA PRO A 45 40.85 35.83 -3.12
C PRO A 45 41.23 35.09 -1.83
N LEU A 46 42.37 34.42 -1.81
CA LEU A 46 42.91 33.84 -0.60
C LEU A 46 43.68 34.92 0.19
N THR A 47 42.93 35.92 0.70
CA THR A 47 43.47 36.92 1.63
C THR A 47 43.84 36.26 2.95
N LYS A 48 44.54 36.96 3.81
CA LYS A 48 44.87 36.46 5.17
C LYS A 48 43.62 36.01 5.94
N LYS A 49 42.54 36.79 5.88
CA LYS A 49 41.26 36.45 6.52
C LYS A 49 40.63 35.18 5.93
N ASN A 50 40.61 35.07 4.62
CA ASN A 50 40.10 33.89 3.94
C ASN A 50 41.01 32.66 4.13
N GLN A 51 42.32 32.86 4.20
CA GLN A 51 43.28 31.80 4.51
C GLN A 51 43.09 31.25 5.93
N ASP A 52 42.84 32.13 6.92
CA ASP A 52 42.55 31.72 8.30
C ASP A 52 41.30 30.81 8.36
N TYR A 53 40.35 31.02 7.45
CA TYR A 53 39.13 30.22 7.36
C TYR A 53 39.33 28.91 6.57
N PHE A 54 39.87 28.99 5.35
CA PHE A 54 40.06 27.81 4.49
C PHE A 54 41.30 26.97 4.89
N GLY A 55 42.17 27.49 5.71
CA GLY A 55 43.43 26.89 6.08
C GLY A 55 44.45 26.95 4.92
N ALA A 56 45.42 26.08 4.97
CA ALA A 56 46.50 26.02 3.97
C ALA A 56 46.10 25.31 2.66
N VAL A 57 44.93 25.65 2.11
CA VAL A 57 44.40 25.01 0.87
C VAL A 57 45.29 25.23 -0.36
N ASN A 58 46.16 26.22 -0.31
CA ASN A 58 47.13 26.56 -1.36
C ASN A 58 48.52 25.92 -1.17
N GLU A 59 48.74 25.21 -0.06
CA GLU A 59 50.05 24.60 0.23
C GLU A 59 50.03 23.12 -0.14
N LEU A 60 50.85 22.77 -1.11
CA LEU A 60 50.97 21.38 -1.56
C LEU A 60 51.65 20.54 -0.48
N GLY A 61 51.01 19.45 -0.07
CA GLY A 61 51.53 18.52 0.93
C GLY A 61 51.03 18.77 2.37
N ILE A 62 50.24 19.80 2.60
CA ILE A 62 49.57 20.06 3.86
C ILE A 62 48.11 19.66 3.72
N ILE A 63 47.57 18.96 4.72
CA ILE A 63 46.13 18.65 4.77
C ILE A 63 45.39 19.91 5.25
N PRO A 64 44.56 20.53 4.40
CA PRO A 64 43.85 21.75 4.78
C PRO A 64 42.81 21.45 5.89
N THR A 65 42.55 22.45 6.73
CA THR A 65 41.49 22.38 7.73
C THR A 65 40.08 22.33 7.11
N TRP A 66 39.93 22.89 5.91
CA TRP A 66 38.72 22.81 5.14
C TRP A 66 38.52 21.39 4.57
N ASN A 67 37.39 20.76 4.89
CA ASN A 67 37.01 19.47 4.32
C ASN A 67 36.07 19.69 3.10
N PRO A 68 36.51 19.48 1.88
CA PRO A 68 35.69 19.71 0.68
C PRO A 68 34.52 18.70 0.55
N LYS A 69 34.48 17.65 1.37
CA LYS A 69 33.43 16.63 1.37
C LYS A 69 32.27 16.98 2.29
N THR A 70 32.45 17.99 3.16
CA THR A 70 31.39 18.41 4.09
C THR A 70 30.64 19.62 3.56
N LYS A 71 29.33 19.60 3.65
CA LYS A 71 28.47 20.75 3.35
C LYS A 71 28.60 21.77 4.49
N VAL A 72 28.91 22.99 4.14
CA VAL A 72 29.04 24.08 5.10
C VAL A 72 28.00 25.14 4.78
N LYS A 73 27.19 25.54 5.77
CA LYS A 73 26.16 26.57 5.57
C LYS A 73 26.77 27.86 5.04
N ALA A 74 26.14 28.44 4.04
CA ALA A 74 26.53 29.69 3.42
C ALA A 74 25.33 30.59 3.21
N GLU A 75 25.54 31.88 3.40
CA GLU A 75 24.56 32.93 3.12
C GLU A 75 25.18 34.00 2.26
N LEU A 76 24.52 34.31 1.16
CA LEU A 76 24.84 35.45 0.31
C LEU A 76 23.83 36.55 0.56
N SER A 77 24.29 37.73 0.94
CA SER A 77 23.42 38.88 1.23
C SER A 77 23.86 40.12 0.47
N TYR A 78 22.89 40.95 0.08
CA TYR A 78 23.14 42.25 -0.55
C TYR A 78 22.51 43.34 0.31
N ASN A 79 23.33 44.29 0.74
CA ASN A 79 22.92 45.36 1.64
C ASN A 79 22.14 44.84 2.88
N THR A 80 22.68 43.79 3.52
CA THR A 80 22.11 43.10 4.68
C THR A 80 20.86 42.26 4.42
N ILE A 81 20.33 42.25 3.20
CA ILE A 81 19.20 41.41 2.81
C ILE A 81 19.74 40.07 2.29
N PRO A 82 19.39 38.94 2.89
CA PRO A 82 19.76 37.64 2.36
C PRO A 82 19.12 37.42 0.99
N ILE A 83 19.96 37.16 -0.01
CA ILE A 83 19.51 36.84 -1.37
C ILE A 83 19.58 35.35 -1.66
N MET A 84 20.47 34.63 -0.98
CA MET A 84 20.56 33.20 -1.11
C MET A 84 21.10 32.57 0.17
N ARG A 85 20.46 31.51 0.62
CA ARG A 85 20.91 30.62 1.71
C ARG A 85 21.11 29.23 1.18
N GLY A 86 22.10 28.53 1.71
CA GLY A 86 22.39 27.17 1.29
C GLY A 86 23.74 26.68 1.79
N PHE A 87 24.46 25.98 0.92
CA PHE A 87 25.74 25.34 1.27
C PHE A 87 26.82 25.72 0.29
N ALA A 88 27.99 26.12 0.79
CA ALA A 88 29.16 26.36 -0.01
C ALA A 88 29.91 25.06 -0.32
N GLN A 89 30.35 24.93 -1.55
CA GLN A 89 31.29 23.90 -1.98
C GLN A 89 32.49 24.56 -2.65
N VAL A 90 33.71 24.18 -2.24
CA VAL A 90 34.94 24.52 -2.97
C VAL A 90 35.04 23.62 -4.19
N LYS A 91 35.15 24.21 -5.37
CA LYS A 91 35.33 23.49 -6.64
C LYS A 91 36.79 23.34 -7.00
N ASN A 92 37.52 24.46 -7.00
CA ASN A 92 38.91 24.49 -7.36
C ASN A 92 39.68 25.49 -6.50
N VAL A 93 41.00 25.28 -6.40
CA VAL A 93 41.95 26.24 -5.83
C VAL A 93 42.97 26.53 -6.90
N TYR A 94 43.13 27.80 -7.28
CA TYR A 94 44.06 28.24 -8.30
C TYR A 94 45.28 28.88 -7.64
N ILE A 95 46.47 28.37 -7.92
CA ILE A 95 47.72 28.90 -7.41
C ILE A 95 48.44 29.56 -8.60
N GLN A 96 48.61 30.89 -8.54
CA GLN A 96 49.24 31.65 -9.59
C GLN A 96 50.61 32.12 -9.13
N LYS A 97 51.67 31.86 -9.95
CA LYS A 97 53.05 32.31 -9.71
C LYS A 97 53.60 32.03 -8.29
N GLY A 98 53.03 31.04 -7.59
CA GLY A 98 53.43 30.63 -6.24
C GLY A 98 53.17 31.64 -5.13
N LYS A 99 52.44 32.74 -5.41
CA LYS A 99 52.17 33.80 -4.41
C LYS A 99 50.70 34.18 -4.25
N TYR A 100 49.89 33.94 -5.26
CA TYR A 100 48.48 34.31 -5.23
C TYR A 100 47.64 33.05 -5.39
N ALA A 101 46.65 32.91 -4.57
CA ALA A 101 45.71 31.80 -4.68
C ALA A 101 44.27 32.33 -4.65
N ASP A 102 43.45 31.73 -5.51
CA ASP A 102 42.00 31.96 -5.54
C ASP A 102 41.31 30.66 -5.19
N VAL A 103 40.22 30.76 -4.47
CA VAL A 103 39.33 29.65 -4.21
C VAL A 103 38.06 29.84 -5.02
N GLU A 104 37.75 28.87 -5.86
CA GLU A 104 36.51 28.84 -6.65
C GLU A 104 35.44 28.14 -5.85
N LEU A 105 34.34 28.84 -5.64
CA LEU A 105 33.21 28.42 -4.84
C LEU A 105 31.92 28.33 -5.67
N VAL A 106 31.04 27.48 -5.25
CA VAL A 106 29.63 27.49 -5.64
C VAL A 106 28.75 27.39 -4.38
N VAL A 107 27.64 28.13 -4.35
CA VAL A 107 26.65 28.05 -3.31
C VAL A 107 25.41 27.37 -3.88
N PHE A 108 25.00 26.27 -3.27
CA PHE A 108 23.79 25.55 -3.61
C PHE A 108 22.68 25.93 -2.63
N GLY A 109 21.46 26.12 -3.10
CA GLY A 109 20.30 26.40 -2.26
C GLY A 109 19.85 25.19 -1.43
N GLU A 110 19.06 25.46 -0.41
CA GLU A 110 18.63 24.45 0.57
C GLU A 110 17.71 23.37 -0.01
N THR A 111 16.97 23.63 -1.08
CA THR A 111 16.11 22.62 -1.75
C THR A 111 16.87 21.43 -2.32
N ALA A 112 18.17 21.56 -2.58
CA ALA A 112 19.01 20.43 -3.00
C ALA A 112 19.09 19.31 -1.95
N ASP A 113 18.65 19.58 -0.73
CA ASP A 113 18.78 18.65 0.38
C ASP A 113 17.57 17.74 0.58
N LEU A 114 16.39 18.11 0.10
CA LEU A 114 15.17 17.30 0.27
C LEU A 114 15.37 15.85 -0.21
N SER A 115 15.88 15.67 -1.42
CA SER A 115 16.12 14.34 -1.99
C SER A 115 17.13 13.53 -1.17
N ARG A 116 18.18 14.20 -0.67
CA ARG A 116 19.17 13.55 0.18
C ARG A 116 18.61 13.22 1.57
N ASP A 117 17.86 14.13 2.16
CA ASP A 117 17.36 13.98 3.52
C ASP A 117 16.21 12.95 3.61
N VAL A 118 15.40 12.84 2.56
CA VAL A 118 14.45 11.73 2.39
C VAL A 118 15.22 10.42 2.16
N GLY A 119 16.37 10.47 1.48
CA GLY A 119 17.28 9.36 1.28
C GLY A 119 16.74 8.29 0.31
N ASP A 120 17.44 7.16 0.29
CA ASP A 120 17.14 6.01 -0.56
C ASP A 120 16.19 4.99 0.12
N GLY A 121 15.59 5.32 1.27
CA GLY A 121 14.69 4.45 2.01
C GLY A 121 13.44 4.08 1.21
N MET A 122 12.90 2.89 1.53
CA MET A 122 11.68 2.36 0.91
C MET A 122 10.45 2.87 1.64
N LEU A 123 9.26 2.79 1.02
CA LEU A 123 7.99 3.10 1.69
C LEU A 123 7.73 2.18 2.88
N THR A 124 8.27 0.95 2.85
CA THR A 124 8.21 -0.01 3.96
C THR A 124 9.01 0.42 5.19
N ASP A 125 9.92 1.39 5.04
CA ASP A 125 10.75 1.91 6.14
C ASP A 125 10.10 3.11 6.85
N VAL A 126 8.92 3.56 6.40
CA VAL A 126 8.18 4.66 7.03
C VAL A 126 7.50 4.17 8.29
N ASP A 127 7.62 4.90 9.39
CA ASP A 127 6.91 4.54 10.63
C ASP A 127 5.41 4.83 10.52
N LEU A 128 4.66 3.81 10.18
CA LEU A 128 3.20 3.82 10.10
C LEU A 128 2.56 2.92 11.17
N SER A 129 3.32 2.54 12.20
CA SER A 129 2.87 1.64 13.28
C SER A 129 1.60 2.12 13.99
N ALA A 130 1.39 3.44 14.09
CA ALA A 130 0.18 4.04 14.65
C ALA A 130 -1.12 3.72 13.85
N PHE A 131 -0.98 3.23 12.63
CA PHE A 131 -2.10 2.86 11.75
C PHE A 131 -2.31 1.34 11.69
N ASN A 132 -1.47 0.55 12.32
CA ASN A 132 -1.66 -0.89 12.43
C ASN A 132 -2.95 -1.20 13.18
N HIS A 133 -3.72 -2.14 12.70
CA HIS A 133 -5.03 -2.48 13.26
C HIS A 133 -5.38 -3.95 12.99
N THR A 134 -6.38 -4.45 13.69
CA THR A 134 -6.89 -5.81 13.46
C THR A 134 -7.85 -5.85 12.28
N LEU A 135 -7.73 -6.87 11.44
CA LEU A 135 -8.68 -7.13 10.37
C LEU A 135 -9.96 -7.71 10.95
N THR A 136 -11.00 -6.91 11.00
CA THR A 136 -12.33 -7.30 11.49
C THR A 136 -13.41 -6.67 10.62
N ALA A 137 -14.59 -7.28 10.57
CA ALA A 137 -15.74 -6.71 9.87
C ALA A 137 -16.06 -5.29 10.39
N THR A 138 -15.87 -5.05 11.69
CA THR A 138 -16.07 -3.73 12.30
C THR A 138 -15.09 -2.71 11.74
N ASN A 139 -13.80 -3.04 11.65
CA ASN A 139 -12.78 -2.11 11.12
C ASN A 139 -12.95 -1.87 9.62
N ILE A 140 -13.36 -2.90 8.86
CA ILE A 140 -13.69 -2.74 7.44
C ILE A 140 -14.87 -1.76 7.30
N ALA A 141 -15.98 -1.98 8.01
CA ALA A 141 -17.14 -1.07 7.98
C ALA A 141 -16.78 0.35 8.47
N LEU A 142 -15.97 0.46 9.52
CA LEU A 142 -15.49 1.74 10.04
C LEU A 142 -14.67 2.51 9.01
N SER A 143 -13.90 1.81 8.17
CA SER A 143 -13.12 2.44 7.09
C SER A 143 -14.00 3.15 6.06
N TRP A 144 -15.17 2.56 5.75
CA TRP A 144 -16.14 3.16 4.82
C TRP A 144 -16.87 4.37 5.44
N ALA A 145 -17.11 4.31 6.74
CA ALA A 145 -17.68 5.42 7.50
C ALA A 145 -16.68 6.58 7.74
N GLY A 146 -15.43 6.44 7.31
CA GLY A 146 -14.40 7.46 7.50
C GLY A 146 -13.84 7.53 8.92
N GLY A 147 -13.95 6.45 9.70
CA GLY A 147 -13.52 6.41 11.10
C GLY A 147 -12.24 5.59 11.37
N LEU A 148 -11.78 4.76 10.44
CA LEU A 148 -10.61 3.94 10.67
C LEU A 148 -9.33 4.77 10.60
N SER A 149 -8.62 4.80 11.73
CA SER A 149 -7.44 5.65 11.96
C SER A 149 -7.65 7.09 11.41
N SER A 150 -8.81 7.65 11.75
CA SER A 150 -9.25 9.00 11.34
C SER A 150 -9.22 9.21 9.82
N ALA A 151 -9.78 8.26 9.08
CA ALA A 151 -9.99 8.29 7.63
C ALA A 151 -8.71 8.12 6.77
N ASN A 152 -7.58 7.72 7.35
CA ASN A 152 -6.36 7.48 6.58
C ASN A 152 -6.31 6.08 5.96
N ILE A 153 -7.22 5.18 6.36
CA ILE A 153 -7.32 3.82 5.85
C ILE A 153 -8.71 3.60 5.26
N ARG A 154 -8.76 3.03 4.07
CA ARG A 154 -9.99 2.53 3.45
C ARG A 154 -9.80 1.10 2.98
N TYR A 155 -10.84 0.31 3.06
CA TYR A 155 -10.87 -1.04 2.50
C TYR A 155 -11.67 -1.05 1.20
N GLY A 156 -11.11 -1.68 0.17
CA GLY A 156 -11.78 -1.92 -1.10
C GLY A 156 -11.71 -3.39 -1.47
N ILE A 157 -12.61 -3.82 -2.33
CA ILE A 157 -12.60 -5.18 -2.89
C ILE A 157 -11.60 -5.20 -4.03
N VAL A 158 -10.66 -6.15 -3.99
CA VAL A 158 -9.68 -6.37 -5.05
C VAL A 158 -9.85 -7.80 -5.55
N ASP A 159 -10.02 -7.96 -6.85
CA ASP A 159 -10.04 -9.30 -7.45
C ASP A 159 -8.66 -9.96 -7.29
N LYS A 160 -8.63 -11.02 -6.49
CA LYS A 160 -7.44 -11.82 -6.20
C LYS A 160 -7.43 -13.14 -6.97
N TRP A 161 -8.02 -13.16 -8.17
CA TRP A 161 -8.14 -14.37 -9.00
C TRP A 161 -8.98 -15.49 -8.37
N ARG A 162 -9.89 -15.13 -7.47
CA ARG A 162 -10.87 -16.08 -6.98
C ARG A 162 -11.77 -16.49 -8.15
N ASN A 163 -11.96 -17.79 -8.37
CA ASN A 163 -12.94 -18.28 -9.35
C ASN A 163 -14.34 -17.91 -8.87
N TRP A 164 -14.78 -16.72 -9.25
CA TRP A 164 -16.17 -16.34 -9.17
C TRP A 164 -16.89 -17.18 -10.23
N THR A 165 -17.41 -18.35 -9.83
CA THR A 165 -18.34 -19.10 -10.69
C THR A 165 -19.51 -18.18 -11.02
N SER A 166 -20.15 -18.40 -12.16
CA SER A 166 -21.17 -17.57 -12.80
C SER A 166 -22.37 -17.12 -11.95
N GLU A 167 -22.32 -17.37 -10.67
CA GLU A 167 -23.29 -16.91 -9.69
C GLU A 167 -22.87 -15.54 -9.18
N THR A 168 -23.80 -14.63 -9.28
CA THR A 168 -23.67 -13.22 -8.93
C THR A 168 -23.01 -13.02 -7.56
N ILE A 169 -22.12 -12.04 -7.46
CA ILE A 169 -21.47 -11.54 -6.22
C ILE A 169 -22.46 -11.36 -5.05
N TRP A 170 -23.74 -11.28 -5.35
CA TRP A 170 -24.86 -11.12 -4.44
C TRP A 170 -25.61 -12.43 -4.12
N SER A 171 -25.06 -13.60 -4.51
CA SER A 171 -25.61 -14.88 -4.11
C SER A 171 -25.39 -15.12 -2.61
N THR A 172 -26.36 -15.65 -1.92
CA THR A 172 -26.25 -16.05 -0.50
C THR A 172 -25.21 -17.15 -0.27
N THR A 173 -24.68 -17.74 -1.32
CA THR A 173 -23.67 -18.80 -1.30
C THR A 173 -22.23 -18.29 -1.54
N ASN A 174 -22.06 -17.09 -2.15
CA ASN A 174 -20.75 -16.47 -2.39
C ASN A 174 -20.59 -15.21 -1.55
N LEU A 175 -20.33 -15.39 -0.28
CA LEU A 175 -20.20 -14.28 0.66
C LEU A 175 -18.77 -13.74 0.64
N LEU A 176 -18.64 -12.42 0.73
CA LEU A 176 -17.36 -11.74 0.86
C LEU A 176 -16.71 -12.10 2.21
N GLU A 177 -15.47 -12.54 2.15
CA GLU A 177 -14.63 -12.83 3.31
C GLU A 177 -13.73 -11.63 3.64
N HIS A 178 -13.17 -11.59 4.83
CA HIS A 178 -12.22 -10.54 5.21
C HIS A 178 -11.04 -10.47 4.24
N GLY A 179 -10.60 -11.62 3.69
CA GLY A 179 -9.54 -11.71 2.70
C GLY A 179 -9.83 -11.09 1.34
N ASP A 180 -11.08 -10.84 1.00
CA ASP A 180 -11.47 -10.18 -0.26
C ASP A 180 -11.23 -8.66 -0.20
N PHE A 181 -11.15 -8.11 1.01
CA PHE A 181 -10.89 -6.71 1.24
C PHE A 181 -9.40 -6.43 1.36
N THR A 182 -8.96 -5.41 0.66
CA THR A 182 -7.57 -4.97 0.73
C THR A 182 -7.53 -3.53 1.27
N PRO A 183 -6.64 -3.23 2.21
CA PRO A 183 -6.51 -1.87 2.73
C PRO A 183 -5.82 -0.95 1.72
N TYR A 184 -6.24 0.28 1.71
CA TYR A 184 -5.65 1.41 1.00
C TYR A 184 -5.24 2.46 2.02
N PHE A 185 -4.08 3.08 1.82
CA PHE A 185 -3.57 4.12 2.70
C PHE A 185 -3.58 5.48 2.01
N ARG A 186 -4.00 6.52 2.71
CA ARG A 186 -4.12 7.89 2.17
C ARG A 186 -2.76 8.45 1.76
N ALA A 187 -2.66 8.90 0.52
CA ALA A 187 -1.42 9.39 -0.06
C ALA A 187 -0.93 10.69 0.60
N SER A 188 -1.83 11.60 0.97
CA SER A 188 -1.47 12.84 1.68
C SER A 188 -0.84 12.55 3.04
N LYS A 189 -1.36 11.57 3.79
CA LYS A 189 -0.81 11.19 5.09
C LYS A 189 0.55 10.51 4.98
N LEU A 190 0.74 9.66 3.98
CA LEU A 190 2.04 9.05 3.69
C LEU A 190 3.08 10.12 3.34
N PHE A 191 2.71 11.08 2.49
CA PHE A 191 3.56 12.20 2.11
C PHE A 191 3.97 13.04 3.33
N GLU A 192 3.00 13.43 4.16
CA GLU A 192 3.25 14.15 5.41
C GLU A 192 4.22 13.41 6.33
N THR A 193 4.01 12.10 6.50
CA THR A 193 4.86 11.29 7.38
C THR A 193 6.29 11.22 6.86
N ILE A 194 6.49 11.01 5.54
CA ILE A 194 7.82 10.98 4.93
C ILE A 194 8.55 12.32 5.12
N LEU A 195 7.86 13.45 4.90
CA LEU A 195 8.48 14.77 5.10
C LEU A 195 8.83 15.02 6.56
N THR A 196 7.93 14.63 7.48
CA THR A 196 8.15 14.80 8.93
C THR A 196 9.35 13.97 9.40
N GLU A 197 9.50 12.72 8.96
CA GLU A 197 10.67 11.90 9.25
C GLU A 197 11.98 12.50 8.70
N ALA A 198 11.92 13.16 7.55
CA ALA A 198 13.07 13.89 6.99
C ALA A 198 13.32 15.25 7.67
N GLY A 199 12.49 15.62 8.66
CA GLY A 199 12.60 16.87 9.41
C GLY A 199 12.06 18.09 8.68
N TYR A 200 11.13 17.90 7.73
CA TYR A 200 10.46 18.98 7.01
C TYR A 200 9.04 19.19 7.51
N THR A 201 8.63 20.46 7.46
CA THR A 201 7.23 20.88 7.57
C THR A 201 6.79 21.50 6.25
N TYR A 202 5.48 21.59 5.99
CA TYR A 202 5.01 22.23 4.77
C TYR A 202 3.67 22.93 4.97
N ASP A 203 3.41 23.93 4.11
CA ASP A 203 2.11 24.53 3.88
C ASP A 203 1.68 24.27 2.43
N SER A 204 0.42 23.94 2.23
CA SER A 204 -0.16 23.71 0.91
C SER A 204 -1.66 23.94 0.95
N THR A 205 -2.19 24.69 -0.02
CA THR A 205 -3.63 24.82 -0.21
C THR A 205 -4.20 23.67 -1.04
N PHE A 206 -3.34 22.98 -1.78
CA PHE A 206 -3.69 21.87 -2.66
C PHE A 206 -3.94 20.56 -1.89
N PHE A 207 -3.13 20.25 -0.86
CA PHE A 207 -3.18 18.96 -0.18
C PHE A 207 -4.49 18.71 0.57
N GLY A 208 -5.07 19.73 1.21
CA GLY A 208 -6.29 19.59 2.00
C GLY A 208 -7.58 19.44 1.19
N SER A 209 -7.55 19.59 -0.12
CA SER A 209 -8.76 19.54 -0.96
C SER A 209 -8.67 18.51 -2.11
N ASN A 210 -7.49 18.27 -2.66
CA ASN A 210 -7.34 17.50 -3.89
C ASN A 210 -6.61 16.17 -3.70
N LEU A 211 -5.77 16.05 -2.66
CA LEU A 211 -4.99 14.85 -2.41
C LEU A 211 -5.62 13.92 -1.38
N ASP A 212 -6.59 14.41 -0.62
CA ASP A 212 -7.22 13.62 0.44
C ASP A 212 -8.06 12.45 -0.05
N ASP A 213 -8.48 12.46 -1.30
CA ASP A 213 -9.21 11.36 -1.94
C ASP A 213 -8.29 10.39 -2.70
N LEU A 214 -6.97 10.63 -2.68
CA LEU A 214 -6.00 9.72 -3.30
C LEU A 214 -5.50 8.71 -2.26
N TYR A 215 -5.67 7.43 -2.60
CA TYR A 215 -5.24 6.32 -1.76
C TYR A 215 -4.28 5.40 -2.52
N LEU A 216 -3.28 4.90 -1.81
CA LEU A 216 -2.32 3.93 -2.30
C LEU A 216 -2.77 2.52 -1.90
N LEU A 217 -2.89 1.63 -2.86
CA LEU A 217 -3.19 0.22 -2.60
C LEU A 217 -2.02 -0.43 -1.87
N LEU A 218 -2.31 -1.07 -0.75
CA LEU A 218 -1.32 -1.83 0.01
C LEU A 218 -1.19 -3.21 -0.62
N ASN A 219 -0.17 -3.37 -1.47
CA ASN A 219 0.13 -4.62 -2.13
C ASN A 219 1.63 -4.75 -2.34
N ARG A 220 2.30 -5.48 -1.47
CA ARG A 220 3.71 -5.79 -1.60
C ARG A 220 3.93 -6.87 -2.66
N GLY A 221 3.98 -6.47 -3.93
CA GLY A 221 4.18 -7.39 -5.05
C GLY A 221 3.05 -8.42 -5.18
N ASN A 222 3.38 -9.70 -5.29
CA ASN A 222 2.42 -10.81 -5.39
C ASN A 222 1.98 -11.38 -4.02
N ARG A 223 2.31 -10.72 -2.91
CA ARG A 223 1.93 -11.19 -1.58
C ARG A 223 0.62 -10.53 -1.15
N SER A 224 -0.23 -11.30 -0.49
CA SER A 224 -1.38 -10.74 0.20
C SER A 224 -0.89 -9.71 1.23
N PRO A 225 -1.50 -8.51 1.33
CA PRO A 225 -1.14 -7.54 2.36
C PRO A 225 -1.44 -8.02 3.79
N ILE A 226 -2.10 -9.15 3.91
CA ILE A 226 -2.43 -9.78 5.18
C ILE A 226 -1.55 -11.02 5.29
N PRO A 227 -0.72 -11.16 6.33
CA PRO A 227 0.04 -12.37 6.53
C PRO A 227 -0.93 -13.55 6.62
N VAL A 228 -0.80 -14.49 5.71
CA VAL A 228 -1.42 -15.80 5.89
C VAL A 228 -0.52 -16.51 6.90
N GLU A 229 -0.81 -16.42 8.18
CA GLU A 229 -0.20 -17.35 9.13
C GLU A 229 -0.75 -18.74 8.81
N ALA A 230 0.20 -19.63 8.51
CA ALA A 230 -0.09 -21.03 8.38
C ALA A 230 -0.65 -21.55 9.72
N ASP A 231 -1.78 -22.24 9.61
CA ASP A 231 -2.31 -23.14 10.62
C ASP A 231 -2.50 -22.57 12.04
N GLN A 232 -3.54 -21.75 12.22
CA GLN A 232 -4.18 -21.75 13.53
C GLN A 232 -4.74 -23.18 13.74
N PRO A 233 -4.36 -23.86 14.82
CA PRO A 233 -4.92 -25.18 15.09
C PRO A 233 -6.43 -25.02 15.22
N ALA A 234 -7.18 -25.75 14.40
CA ALA A 234 -8.62 -25.77 14.44
C ALA A 234 -9.07 -26.18 15.87
N ALA A 235 -9.82 -25.32 16.52
CA ALA A 235 -10.35 -25.63 17.84
C ALA A 235 -11.52 -26.61 17.69
N ASN A 236 -11.48 -27.74 18.36
CA ASN A 236 -12.65 -28.59 18.47
C ASN A 236 -13.77 -27.83 19.17
N VAL A 237 -14.86 -27.60 18.45
CA VAL A 237 -16.00 -26.88 19.00
C VAL A 237 -16.84 -27.83 19.87
N PHE A 238 -17.04 -29.07 19.41
CA PHE A 238 -17.74 -30.08 20.19
C PHE A 238 -17.61 -31.48 19.55
N GLU A 239 -18.01 -32.51 20.33
CA GLU A 239 -18.18 -33.89 19.90
C GLU A 239 -19.51 -34.46 20.45
N ILE A 240 -20.28 -35.12 19.58
CA ILE A 240 -21.52 -35.79 20.00
C ILE A 240 -21.59 -37.20 19.39
N GLY A 241 -22.24 -38.10 20.09
CA GLY A 241 -22.39 -39.45 19.63
C GLY A 241 -23.63 -40.12 20.20
N LEU A 242 -23.96 -41.30 19.66
CA LEU A 242 -25.01 -42.14 20.20
C LEU A 242 -24.51 -42.87 21.46
N SER A 243 -25.22 -42.70 22.58
CA SER A 243 -24.91 -43.43 23.84
C SER A 243 -25.41 -44.87 23.82
N ALA A 244 -26.36 -45.21 22.97
CA ALA A 244 -26.92 -46.55 22.79
C ALA A 244 -27.28 -46.78 21.32
N ASN A 245 -27.44 -48.06 20.96
CA ASN A 245 -27.84 -48.43 19.61
C ASN A 245 -29.21 -47.85 19.25
N VAL A 246 -29.32 -47.27 18.04
CA VAL A 246 -30.54 -46.67 17.53
C VAL A 246 -30.94 -47.34 16.23
N THR A 247 -32.15 -47.95 16.21
CA THR A 247 -32.70 -48.61 15.02
C THR A 247 -33.66 -47.66 14.28
N LYS A 248 -33.50 -47.57 13.00
CA LYS A 248 -34.24 -46.70 12.08
C LYS A 248 -34.67 -47.46 10.82
N SER A 249 -35.75 -46.99 10.11
CA SER A 249 -36.33 -47.69 8.97
C SER A 249 -36.92 -46.75 7.92
N SER A 250 -36.26 -45.69 7.57
CA SER A 250 -36.78 -44.73 6.58
C SER A 250 -36.13 -44.90 5.22
N ASN A 251 -36.91 -44.88 4.14
CA ASN A 251 -36.43 -44.81 2.76
C ASN A 251 -36.46 -43.39 2.18
N SER A 252 -36.69 -42.42 3.01
CA SER A 252 -36.50 -41.01 2.76
C SER A 252 -35.54 -40.42 3.79
N PHE A 253 -34.84 -39.32 3.44
CA PHE A 253 -33.90 -38.72 4.37
C PHE A 253 -34.58 -38.35 5.70
N GLU A 254 -34.10 -38.96 6.78
CA GLU A 254 -34.55 -38.73 8.15
C GLU A 254 -33.31 -38.42 9.02
N SER A 255 -33.47 -37.44 9.91
CA SER A 255 -32.41 -37.05 10.85
C SER A 255 -32.22 -38.07 11.96
N ILE A 256 -30.97 -38.33 12.31
CA ILE A 256 -30.64 -39.08 13.52
C ILE A 256 -30.55 -38.05 14.65
N THR A 257 -31.57 -38.05 15.53
CA THR A 257 -31.72 -37.02 16.59
C THR A 257 -31.34 -37.50 17.99
N ASN A 258 -30.88 -38.73 18.11
CA ASN A 258 -30.60 -39.37 19.41
C ASN A 258 -29.15 -39.14 19.90
N PHE A 259 -28.46 -38.17 19.32
CA PHE A 259 -27.11 -37.81 19.76
C PHE A 259 -27.16 -37.14 21.13
N VAL A 260 -26.18 -37.46 21.96
CA VAL A 260 -26.05 -36.95 23.32
C VAL A 260 -24.64 -36.43 23.56
N GLU A 261 -24.54 -35.42 24.38
CA GLU A 261 -23.30 -34.94 24.97
C GLU A 261 -23.06 -35.69 26.28
N THR A 262 -22.21 -36.65 26.27
CA THR A 262 -21.78 -37.33 27.50
C THR A 262 -20.26 -37.52 27.42
N ALA A 263 -19.59 -37.53 28.57
CA ALA A 263 -18.15 -37.82 28.54
C ALA A 263 -17.92 -39.18 27.84
N PRO A 264 -17.02 -39.24 26.85
CA PRO A 264 -16.00 -38.24 26.49
C PRO A 264 -16.48 -37.14 25.51
N PHE A 265 -17.73 -37.12 25.15
CA PHE A 265 -18.29 -36.12 24.24
C PHE A 265 -18.38 -34.76 24.95
N PHE A 266 -17.99 -33.72 24.29
CA PHE A 266 -17.81 -32.42 24.89
C PHE A 266 -18.45 -31.32 24.01
N ASP A 267 -19.31 -30.53 24.58
CA ASP A 267 -19.83 -29.29 24.01
C ASP A 267 -19.69 -28.15 25.01
N ALA A 268 -18.58 -27.40 24.93
CA ALA A 268 -18.32 -26.29 25.83
C ALA A 268 -19.29 -25.12 25.65
N GLY A 269 -19.95 -25.02 24.51
CA GLY A 269 -20.76 -23.87 24.11
C GLY A 269 -22.27 -24.07 24.16
N GLY A 270 -22.77 -25.29 24.43
CA GLY A 270 -24.20 -25.60 24.34
C GLY A 270 -24.73 -25.51 22.89
N ASN A 271 -23.91 -25.89 21.91
CA ASN A 271 -24.22 -25.73 20.50
C ASN A 271 -25.00 -26.90 19.90
N VAL A 272 -25.54 -27.78 20.74
CA VAL A 272 -26.36 -28.92 20.34
C VAL A 272 -27.80 -28.75 20.83
N ALA A 273 -28.71 -28.73 19.88
CA ALA A 273 -30.14 -28.69 20.14
C ALA A 273 -30.84 -29.86 19.43
N SER A 274 -31.47 -30.76 20.22
CA SER A 274 -32.22 -31.90 19.68
C SER A 274 -31.42 -32.81 18.74
N GLY A 275 -30.13 -32.98 19.00
CA GLY A 275 -29.21 -33.80 18.17
C GLY A 275 -28.74 -33.12 16.89
N ALA A 276 -28.92 -31.82 16.76
CA ALA A 276 -28.41 -30.99 15.68
C ALA A 276 -27.32 -30.04 16.21
N PHE A 277 -26.33 -29.79 15.39
CA PHE A 277 -25.37 -28.73 15.65
C PHE A 277 -25.96 -27.37 15.23
N VAL A 278 -25.95 -26.41 16.13
CA VAL A 278 -26.34 -25.03 15.89
C VAL A 278 -25.08 -24.17 16.01
N PRO A 279 -24.58 -23.60 14.92
CA PRO A 279 -23.39 -22.76 14.97
C PRO A 279 -23.60 -21.55 15.91
N PRO A 280 -22.66 -21.22 16.80
CA PRO A 280 -22.79 -20.06 17.68
C PRO A 280 -22.71 -18.73 16.91
N TYR A 281 -22.03 -18.73 15.79
CA TYR A 281 -21.86 -17.60 14.88
C TYR A 281 -21.46 -18.10 13.50
N ARG A 282 -21.41 -17.20 12.56
CA ARG A 282 -21.02 -17.50 11.19
C ARG A 282 -19.52 -17.76 11.09
N ALA A 283 -19.17 -18.97 10.66
CA ALA A 283 -17.79 -19.40 10.42
C ALA A 283 -17.76 -20.60 9.47
N TYR A 284 -16.56 -21.02 9.07
CA TYR A 284 -16.35 -22.30 8.40
C TYR A 284 -16.23 -23.40 9.44
N TYR A 285 -16.93 -24.50 9.21
CA TYR A 285 -16.91 -25.66 10.07
C TYR A 285 -16.57 -26.91 9.27
N THR A 286 -15.65 -27.72 9.80
CA THR A 286 -15.33 -29.05 9.28
C THR A 286 -15.93 -30.09 10.18
N PHE A 287 -16.60 -31.07 9.61
CA PHE A 287 -17.21 -32.17 10.32
C PHE A 287 -16.40 -33.44 10.12
N VAL A 288 -16.07 -34.14 11.21
CA VAL A 288 -15.56 -35.51 11.18
C VAL A 288 -16.67 -36.42 11.60
N VAL A 289 -17.27 -37.14 10.65
CA VAL A 289 -18.44 -37.97 10.87
C VAL A 289 -18.00 -39.43 10.98
N TYR A 290 -18.33 -40.06 12.09
CA TYR A 290 -18.12 -41.47 12.32
C TYR A 290 -19.43 -42.22 12.18
N VAL A 291 -19.45 -43.30 11.40
CA VAL A 291 -20.63 -44.12 11.18
C VAL A 291 -20.28 -45.57 11.37
N LYS A 292 -21.02 -46.23 12.25
CA LYS A 292 -20.96 -47.69 12.44
C LYS A 292 -22.39 -48.19 12.64
N GLY A 293 -22.75 -49.26 11.99
CA GLY A 293 -24.07 -49.84 12.14
C GLY A 293 -24.21 -51.18 11.44
N VAL A 294 -25.42 -51.72 11.53
CA VAL A 294 -25.80 -52.97 10.86
C VAL A 294 -27.13 -52.77 10.15
N ILE A 295 -27.17 -53.08 8.86
CA ILE A 295 -28.36 -53.13 8.03
C ILE A 295 -28.90 -54.55 8.03
N SER A 296 -30.24 -54.67 8.17
CA SER A 296 -30.92 -55.97 8.28
C SER A 296 -30.81 -56.84 7.03
N HIS A 297 -30.47 -56.23 5.87
CA HIS A 297 -30.33 -56.94 4.59
C HIS A 297 -29.06 -56.56 3.89
N LEU A 298 -28.29 -57.57 3.42
CA LEU A 298 -26.97 -57.37 2.83
C LEU A 298 -27.00 -56.63 1.49
N ASN A 299 -28.09 -56.69 0.76
CA ASN A 299 -28.29 -56.01 -0.52
C ASN A 299 -29.08 -54.71 -0.38
N GLU A 300 -29.21 -54.17 0.82
CA GLU A 300 -29.85 -52.89 1.07
C GLU A 300 -28.82 -51.77 1.01
N GLY A 301 -29.13 -50.74 0.23
CA GLY A 301 -28.26 -49.54 0.13
C GLY A 301 -28.62 -48.53 1.21
N ILE A 302 -27.58 -47.89 1.75
CA ILE A 302 -27.71 -46.74 2.65
C ILE A 302 -27.00 -45.53 2.07
N THR A 303 -27.67 -44.38 2.11
CA THR A 303 -27.07 -43.07 1.81
C THR A 303 -27.17 -42.20 3.07
N MET A 304 -26.06 -41.52 3.41
CA MET A 304 -25.98 -40.60 4.53
C MET A 304 -25.45 -39.25 4.12
N ARG A 305 -25.99 -38.20 4.71
CA ARG A 305 -25.62 -36.83 4.40
C ARG A 305 -25.67 -35.93 5.65
N LEU A 306 -24.93 -34.82 5.59
CA LEU A 306 -25.18 -33.68 6.47
C LEU A 306 -26.16 -32.75 5.76
N ALA A 307 -27.12 -32.22 6.53
CA ALA A 307 -28.10 -31.25 6.05
C ALA A 307 -28.38 -30.18 7.11
N SER A 308 -28.61 -28.93 6.65
CA SER A 308 -29.12 -27.86 7.50
C SER A 308 -30.65 -27.84 7.44
N GLY A 309 -31.32 -27.87 8.60
CA GLY A 309 -32.75 -27.99 8.69
C GLY A 309 -33.26 -29.29 8.09
N ALA A 310 -34.48 -29.26 7.53
CA ALA A 310 -35.14 -30.47 7.00
C ALA A 310 -34.59 -30.95 5.65
N SER A 311 -34.04 -30.08 4.83
CA SER A 311 -33.76 -30.41 3.42
C SER A 311 -32.53 -29.75 2.76
N THR A 312 -31.89 -28.77 3.39
CA THR A 312 -30.74 -28.12 2.77
C THR A 312 -29.53 -29.05 2.84
N PHE A 313 -29.15 -29.59 1.70
CA PHE A 313 -27.97 -30.46 1.55
C PHE A 313 -26.67 -29.70 1.81
N LEU A 314 -25.78 -30.29 2.61
CA LEU A 314 -24.46 -29.74 2.91
C LEU A 314 -23.32 -30.63 2.38
N ALA A 315 -23.32 -31.91 2.73
CA ALA A 315 -22.29 -32.86 2.31
C ALA A 315 -22.80 -34.29 2.27
N THR A 316 -22.33 -35.08 1.30
CA THR A 316 -22.52 -36.53 1.29
C THR A 316 -21.49 -37.18 2.21
N ILE A 317 -21.95 -38.04 3.10
CA ILE A 317 -21.08 -38.80 4.01
C ILE A 317 -20.90 -40.23 3.50
N ILE A 318 -21.98 -40.90 3.14
CA ILE A 318 -22.00 -42.24 2.56
C ILE A 318 -22.96 -42.21 1.38
N ASP A 319 -22.55 -42.75 0.23
CA ASP A 319 -23.38 -42.79 -0.97
C ASP A 319 -23.69 -44.23 -1.40
N ASN A 320 -24.92 -44.66 -1.19
CA ASN A 320 -25.48 -45.96 -1.61
C ASN A 320 -24.59 -47.18 -1.32
N VAL A 321 -24.01 -47.24 -0.11
CA VAL A 321 -23.21 -48.40 0.33
C VAL A 321 -24.12 -49.57 0.65
N GLN A 322 -23.78 -50.76 0.16
CA GLN A 322 -24.57 -51.96 0.40
C GLN A 322 -24.39 -52.54 1.79
N GLY A 323 -25.42 -53.14 2.37
CA GLY A 323 -25.42 -53.64 3.74
C GLY A 323 -24.31 -54.63 4.04
N GLY A 324 -23.91 -55.44 3.05
CA GLY A 324 -22.77 -56.36 3.24
C GLY A 324 -21.44 -55.64 3.54
N GLU A 325 -21.19 -54.54 2.87
CA GLU A 325 -20.02 -53.69 3.08
C GLU A 325 -20.23 -52.81 4.34
N PHE A 326 -21.37 -52.15 4.46
CA PHE A 326 -21.69 -51.27 5.58
C PHE A 326 -21.59 -52.00 6.95
N ASN A 327 -22.03 -53.24 7.04
CA ASN A 327 -22.01 -54.03 8.27
C ASN A 327 -20.58 -54.38 8.72
N SER A 328 -19.62 -54.45 7.79
CA SER A 328 -18.25 -54.83 8.08
C SER A 328 -17.31 -53.64 8.38
N GLU A 329 -17.69 -52.46 7.96
CA GLU A 329 -16.81 -51.27 8.02
C GLU A 329 -17.21 -50.29 9.13
N THR A 330 -16.26 -49.43 9.48
CA THR A 330 -16.49 -48.22 10.26
C THR A 330 -16.04 -47.04 9.42
N TYR A 331 -16.94 -46.15 9.13
CA TYR A 331 -16.68 -45.00 8.30
C TYR A 331 -16.20 -43.84 9.17
N ALA A 332 -15.17 -43.14 8.72
CA ALA A 332 -14.68 -41.90 9.30
C ALA A 332 -14.46 -40.91 8.13
N ILE A 333 -15.38 -39.98 7.96
CA ILE A 333 -15.39 -39.06 6.83
C ILE A 333 -15.21 -37.64 7.33
N THR A 334 -14.23 -36.95 6.79
CA THR A 334 -14.00 -35.52 7.04
C THR A 334 -14.57 -34.75 5.87
N THR A 335 -15.41 -33.74 6.16
CA THR A 335 -15.97 -32.87 5.13
C THR A 335 -14.97 -31.80 4.73
N GLU A 336 -15.14 -31.26 3.53
CA GLU A 336 -14.58 -29.94 3.22
C GLU A 336 -15.19 -28.90 4.18
N PRO A 337 -14.54 -27.75 4.37
CA PRO A 337 -15.06 -26.65 5.17
C PRO A 337 -16.43 -26.17 4.66
N ILE A 338 -17.41 -26.12 5.53
CA ILE A 338 -18.77 -25.70 5.24
C ILE A 338 -19.05 -24.38 5.95
N LEU A 339 -19.41 -23.35 5.20
CA LEU A 339 -19.81 -22.06 5.78
C LEU A 339 -21.23 -22.17 6.35
N LEU A 340 -21.38 -21.90 7.63
CA LEU A 340 -22.65 -21.96 8.36
C LEU A 340 -22.91 -20.66 9.10
N ASP A 341 -24.19 -20.35 9.28
CA ASP A 341 -24.69 -19.21 10.06
C ASP A 341 -25.30 -19.66 11.39
N ALA A 342 -25.43 -18.75 12.34
CA ALA A 342 -26.08 -19.01 13.63
C ALA A 342 -27.56 -19.45 13.51
N SER A 343 -28.19 -19.30 12.34
CA SER A 343 -29.53 -19.78 12.05
C SER A 343 -29.56 -21.20 11.49
N ASP A 344 -28.38 -21.77 11.15
CA ASP A 344 -28.31 -23.13 10.64
C ASP A 344 -28.52 -24.17 11.76
N SER A 345 -28.99 -25.36 11.37
CA SER A 345 -29.18 -26.48 12.28
C SER A 345 -28.76 -27.75 11.56
N VAL A 346 -27.52 -28.17 11.77
CA VAL A 346 -26.88 -29.26 11.01
C VAL A 346 -27.17 -30.60 11.66
N THR A 347 -27.73 -31.51 10.87
CA THR A 347 -28.07 -32.89 11.28
C THR A 347 -27.43 -33.91 10.37
N LEU A 348 -27.12 -35.07 10.95
CA LEU A 348 -26.74 -36.26 10.18
C LEU A 348 -28.05 -36.98 9.80
N GLN A 349 -28.27 -37.15 8.48
CA GLN A 349 -29.41 -37.79 7.90
C GLN A 349 -29.05 -39.08 7.20
N TYR A 350 -30.00 -40.03 7.17
CA TYR A 350 -29.84 -41.28 6.46
C TYR A 350 -31.11 -41.56 5.61
N ALA A 351 -30.94 -42.37 4.57
CA ALA A 351 -32.03 -42.96 3.79
C ALA A 351 -31.63 -44.38 3.36
N LEU A 352 -32.52 -45.32 3.50
CA LEU A 352 -32.39 -46.66 2.94
C LEU A 352 -32.98 -46.68 1.51
N THR A 353 -32.50 -47.57 0.67
CA THR A 353 -33.00 -47.68 -0.72
C THR A 353 -34.43 -48.22 -0.73
N ASN A 354 -34.76 -49.21 0.14
CA ASN A 354 -36.05 -49.84 0.17
C ASN A 354 -36.81 -49.64 1.51
N SER A 355 -38.12 -49.53 1.43
CA SER A 355 -38.97 -49.51 2.62
C SER A 355 -39.07 -50.89 3.25
N GLY A 356 -39.21 -50.95 4.57
CA GLY A 356 -39.37 -52.17 5.32
C GLY A 356 -38.08 -52.83 5.83
N HIS A 357 -36.91 -52.30 5.43
CA HIS A 357 -35.64 -52.69 6.01
C HIS A 357 -35.26 -51.76 7.15
N THR A 358 -34.31 -52.19 7.98
CA THR A 358 -33.87 -51.42 9.13
C THR A 358 -32.36 -51.28 9.14
N VAL A 359 -31.87 -50.16 9.64
CA VAL A 359 -30.47 -49.93 10.01
C VAL A 359 -30.40 -49.69 11.52
N THR A 360 -29.49 -50.38 12.20
CA THR A 360 -29.17 -50.14 13.60
C THR A 360 -27.81 -49.49 13.71
N PHE A 361 -27.79 -48.20 14.01
CA PHE A 361 -26.57 -47.45 14.27
C PHE A 361 -25.99 -47.80 15.63
N THR A 362 -24.68 -48.01 15.70
CA THR A 362 -24.02 -48.40 16.94
C THR A 362 -23.77 -47.19 17.80
N GLY A 363 -24.24 -47.21 19.04
CA GLY A 363 -23.94 -46.24 20.07
C GLY A 363 -22.84 -46.74 21.01
N THR A 364 -21.77 -45.96 21.13
CA THR A 364 -20.72 -46.17 22.10
C THR A 364 -20.36 -44.83 22.72
N ASN A 365 -19.81 -44.81 23.92
CA ASN A 365 -19.40 -43.59 24.57
C ASN A 365 -18.05 -43.05 24.05
N ALA A 366 -17.60 -43.47 22.85
CA ALA A 366 -16.35 -43.01 22.28
C ALA A 366 -16.46 -42.87 20.75
N LEU A 367 -16.21 -41.68 20.21
CA LEU A 367 -16.02 -41.47 18.78
C LEU A 367 -14.73 -42.16 18.31
N GLY A 368 -14.74 -42.67 17.08
CA GLY A 368 -13.59 -43.41 16.53
C GLY A 368 -13.39 -44.81 17.03
N ALA A 369 -14.01 -45.23 18.14
CA ALA A 369 -13.97 -46.59 18.69
C ALA A 369 -15.12 -47.48 18.20
N GLY A 370 -15.76 -47.13 17.08
CA GLY A 370 -16.82 -47.91 16.47
C GLY A 370 -18.23 -47.43 16.80
N GLY A 371 -18.42 -46.21 17.29
CA GLY A 371 -19.73 -45.57 17.51
C GLY A 371 -20.09 -44.64 16.35
N THR A 372 -21.38 -44.27 16.29
CA THR A 372 -21.91 -43.28 15.35
C THR A 372 -22.01 -41.93 16.03
N GLY A 373 -21.45 -40.91 15.41
CA GLY A 373 -21.46 -39.54 15.90
C GLY A 373 -20.65 -38.62 15.00
N PHE A 374 -20.46 -37.39 15.43
CA PHE A 374 -19.61 -36.47 14.73
C PHE A 374 -18.93 -35.45 15.65
N ALA A 375 -17.74 -35.05 15.27
CA ALA A 375 -16.99 -33.94 15.85
C ALA A 375 -17.07 -32.76 14.89
N VAL A 376 -17.13 -31.56 15.44
CA VAL A 376 -17.08 -30.32 14.66
C VAL A 376 -15.89 -29.52 15.10
N THR A 377 -15.13 -29.11 14.09
CA THR A 377 -13.99 -28.25 14.25
C THR A 377 -14.30 -26.93 13.57
N GLU A 378 -14.19 -25.83 14.29
CA GLU A 378 -14.28 -24.52 13.71
C GLU A 378 -12.99 -24.20 12.98
N ILE A 379 -13.11 -23.78 11.74
CA ILE A 379 -12.04 -23.08 11.04
C ILE A 379 -12.39 -21.60 11.17
N THR A 380 -11.75 -20.91 12.11
CA THR A 380 -11.80 -19.46 12.14
C THR A 380 -11.30 -18.96 10.79
N ASP A 381 -11.98 -17.95 10.20
CA ASP A 381 -11.40 -17.24 9.05
C ASP A 381 -9.95 -16.87 9.41
N PRO A 382 -8.94 -17.47 8.75
CA PRO A 382 -7.54 -17.33 9.17
C PRO A 382 -7.08 -15.88 9.12
N LEU A 383 -7.86 -15.00 8.49
CA LEU A 383 -7.59 -13.58 8.35
C LEU A 383 -8.35 -12.72 9.37
N SER A 384 -9.40 -13.24 10.00
CA SER A 384 -10.15 -12.51 11.02
C SER A 384 -9.32 -12.34 12.29
N GLY A 385 -9.20 -11.08 12.77
CA GLY A 385 -8.43 -10.78 13.97
C GLY A 385 -6.91 -10.66 13.76
N GLN A 386 -6.39 -10.91 12.57
CA GLN A 386 -4.98 -10.70 12.23
C GLN A 386 -4.62 -9.20 12.27
N THR A 387 -3.38 -8.91 12.67
CA THR A 387 -2.87 -7.54 12.62
C THR A 387 -2.45 -7.18 11.21
N VAL A 388 -3.03 -6.12 10.68
CA VAL A 388 -2.62 -5.51 9.41
C VAL A 388 -1.47 -4.55 9.68
N ASP A 389 -0.28 -4.89 9.21
CA ASP A 389 0.91 -4.04 9.25
C ASP A 389 0.91 -3.13 8.01
N ILE A 390 0.62 -1.85 8.21
CA ILE A 390 0.50 -0.88 7.12
C ILE A 390 1.84 -0.67 6.42
N ALA A 391 2.92 -0.44 7.18
CA ALA A 391 4.24 -0.20 6.61
C ALA A 391 4.78 -1.43 5.87
N GLY A 392 4.68 -2.61 6.48
CA GLY A 392 5.17 -3.87 5.90
C GLY A 392 4.47 -4.26 4.59
N ASN A 393 3.26 -3.74 4.36
CA ASN A 393 2.46 -4.01 3.15
C ASN A 393 2.50 -2.87 2.12
N MET A 394 3.31 -1.83 2.32
CA MET A 394 3.52 -0.79 1.31
C MET A 394 4.16 -1.36 0.03
N PRO A 395 3.85 -0.78 -1.14
CA PRO A 395 4.53 -1.15 -2.38
C PRO A 395 6.05 -1.01 -2.28
N GLU A 396 6.78 -1.84 -3.00
CA GLU A 396 8.24 -1.75 -3.13
C GLU A 396 8.61 -0.53 -3.98
N MET A 397 8.61 0.64 -3.36
CA MET A 397 8.92 1.92 -3.98
C MET A 397 9.78 2.74 -3.03
N LYS A 398 10.72 3.52 -3.57
CA LYS A 398 11.50 4.46 -2.77
C LYS A 398 10.64 5.65 -2.32
N LYS A 399 10.89 6.17 -1.11
CA LYS A 399 10.25 7.38 -0.58
C LYS A 399 10.35 8.56 -1.58
N ILE A 400 11.52 8.74 -2.18
CA ILE A 400 11.75 9.82 -3.14
C ILE A 400 10.98 9.63 -4.46
N ASP A 401 10.80 8.38 -4.91
CA ASP A 401 10.03 8.09 -6.12
C ASP A 401 8.54 8.36 -5.91
N PHE A 402 8.04 8.10 -4.70
CA PHE A 402 6.68 8.44 -4.31
C PHE A 402 6.46 9.96 -4.34
N ILE A 403 7.35 10.75 -3.70
CA ILE A 403 7.29 12.22 -3.72
C ILE A 403 7.35 12.74 -5.16
N SER A 404 8.33 12.26 -5.94
CA SER A 404 8.51 12.63 -7.35
C SER A 404 7.31 12.23 -8.21
N GLY A 405 6.68 11.10 -7.90
CA GLY A 405 5.46 10.64 -8.57
C GLY A 405 4.29 11.61 -8.37
N LEU A 406 4.06 12.07 -7.13
CA LEU A 406 3.05 13.08 -6.82
C LEU A 406 3.39 14.43 -7.45
N GLN A 407 4.67 14.84 -7.41
CA GLN A 407 5.13 16.06 -8.05
C GLN A 407 4.80 16.07 -9.55
N LYS A 408 5.09 14.98 -10.25
CA LYS A 408 4.79 14.83 -11.68
C LYS A 408 3.31 14.76 -11.98
N MET A 409 2.55 14.07 -11.13
CA MET A 409 1.12 13.87 -11.32
C MET A 409 0.34 15.17 -11.26
N PHE A 410 0.74 16.06 -10.35
CA PHE A 410 0.02 17.31 -10.11
C PHE A 410 0.82 18.56 -10.49
N ASN A 411 1.99 18.37 -11.12
CA ASN A 411 2.90 19.47 -11.49
C ASN A 411 3.22 20.39 -10.29
N LEU A 412 3.59 19.77 -9.14
CA LEU A 412 3.84 20.49 -7.90
C LEU A 412 5.22 21.14 -7.92
N VAL A 413 5.32 22.32 -7.31
CA VAL A 413 6.57 23.00 -6.99
C VAL A 413 6.82 23.00 -5.50
N PHE A 414 8.07 22.80 -5.11
CA PHE A 414 8.52 22.75 -3.72
C PHE A 414 9.41 23.96 -3.47
N ILE A 415 8.93 24.90 -2.69
CA ILE A 415 9.59 26.18 -2.47
C ILE A 415 9.94 26.30 -1.00
N PRO A 416 11.23 26.37 -0.63
CA PRO A 416 11.62 26.53 0.75
C PRO A 416 11.29 27.94 1.24
N ASP A 417 10.87 28.03 2.51
CA ASP A 417 10.74 29.31 3.19
C ASP A 417 12.10 30.01 3.29
N ARG A 418 12.12 31.32 3.11
CA ARG A 418 13.34 32.13 3.14
C ARG A 418 14.06 32.11 4.49
N ASN A 419 13.33 31.90 5.58
CA ASN A 419 13.86 31.95 6.93
C ASN A 419 14.07 30.55 7.51
N ASN A 420 13.40 29.52 6.95
CA ASN A 420 13.47 28.15 7.40
C ASN A 420 13.49 27.19 6.21
N GLY A 421 14.67 26.79 5.76
CA GLY A 421 14.83 25.87 4.63
C GLY A 421 14.23 24.47 4.84
N LYS A 422 13.83 24.14 6.06
CA LYS A 422 13.09 22.91 6.41
C LYS A 422 11.57 23.09 6.38
N HIS A 423 11.09 24.27 6.01
CA HIS A 423 9.68 24.53 5.77
C HIS A 423 9.46 24.77 4.27
N LEU A 424 8.50 24.05 3.68
CA LEU A 424 8.24 24.06 2.25
C LEU A 424 6.84 24.63 1.96
N TYR A 425 6.74 25.48 0.94
CA TYR A 425 5.46 25.80 0.29
C TYR A 425 5.31 24.87 -0.90
N ILE A 426 4.20 24.11 -0.96
CA ILE A 426 3.98 23.09 -1.98
C ILE A 426 2.66 23.37 -2.67
N GLU A 427 2.72 23.82 -3.92
CA GLU A 427 1.54 24.17 -4.70
C GLU A 427 1.69 23.71 -6.16
N PRO A 428 0.59 23.52 -6.91
CA PRO A 428 0.66 23.38 -8.35
C PRO A 428 1.36 24.60 -8.98
N LEU A 429 2.20 24.37 -9.97
CA LEU A 429 2.98 25.43 -10.63
C LEU A 429 2.08 26.58 -11.12
N GLY A 430 0.93 26.26 -11.70
CA GLY A 430 -0.02 27.29 -12.20
C GLY A 430 -0.53 28.19 -11.10
N ASP A 431 -0.92 27.63 -9.97
CA ASP A 431 -1.46 28.37 -8.82
C ASP A 431 -0.37 29.21 -8.16
N TYR A 432 0.84 28.65 -8.04
CA TYR A 432 2.00 29.39 -7.54
C TYR A 432 2.34 30.62 -8.41
N LEU A 433 2.37 30.46 -9.73
CA LEU A 433 2.63 31.58 -10.64
C LEU A 433 1.50 32.61 -10.63
N ALA A 434 0.25 32.19 -10.42
CA ALA A 434 -0.89 33.08 -10.37
C ALA A 434 -0.96 33.89 -9.05
N SER A 435 -0.40 33.37 -7.97
CA SER A 435 -0.41 34.03 -6.65
C SER A 435 0.63 35.13 -6.48
N GLY A 436 1.59 35.24 -7.41
CA GLY A 436 2.67 36.21 -7.33
C GLY A 436 2.28 37.62 -7.75
N ASP A 437 2.99 38.62 -7.20
CA ASP A 437 2.84 40.01 -7.60
C ASP A 437 3.48 40.28 -8.97
N LYS A 438 2.84 41.09 -9.79
CA LYS A 438 3.44 41.58 -11.04
C LYS A 438 4.33 42.77 -10.75
N ILE A 439 5.63 42.60 -10.94
CA ILE A 439 6.61 43.66 -10.72
C ILE A 439 7.06 44.21 -12.06
N ASP A 440 6.96 45.55 -12.19
CA ASP A 440 7.45 46.28 -13.37
C ASP A 440 8.95 46.60 -13.20
N TRP A 441 9.80 45.97 -14.04
CA TRP A 441 11.24 46.20 -14.08
C TRP A 441 11.69 47.08 -15.24
N THR A 442 10.79 47.69 -15.98
CA THR A 442 11.10 48.50 -17.17
C THR A 442 12.19 49.52 -16.91
N ASN A 443 12.17 50.20 -15.77
CA ASN A 443 13.16 51.18 -15.36
C ASN A 443 14.46 50.59 -14.76
N LYS A 444 14.55 49.27 -14.67
CA LYS A 444 15.75 48.57 -14.12
C LYS A 444 16.53 47.85 -15.18
N ILE A 445 16.10 47.88 -16.41
CA ILE A 445 16.78 47.25 -17.55
C ILE A 445 17.93 48.17 -18.00
N ASP A 446 19.09 47.61 -18.13
CA ASP A 446 20.27 48.29 -18.68
C ASP A 446 20.17 48.39 -20.21
N LEU A 447 19.61 49.48 -20.68
CA LEU A 447 19.42 49.78 -22.11
C LEU A 447 20.73 50.15 -22.82
N SER A 448 21.86 50.21 -22.15
CA SER A 448 23.17 50.40 -22.77
C SER A 448 23.71 49.15 -23.46
N LYS A 449 23.07 48.01 -23.25
CA LYS A 449 23.40 46.71 -23.83
C LYS A 449 22.28 46.24 -24.73
N ASP A 450 22.63 45.47 -25.75
CA ASP A 450 21.64 44.82 -26.60
C ASP A 450 20.78 43.86 -25.79
N ILE A 451 19.48 43.90 -26.03
CA ILE A 451 18.50 42.98 -25.46
C ILE A 451 18.21 41.93 -26.52
N GLN A 452 18.57 40.67 -26.20
CA GLN A 452 18.24 39.54 -27.04
C GLN A 452 16.90 38.92 -26.55
N VAL A 453 15.96 38.77 -27.46
CA VAL A 453 14.68 38.09 -27.24
C VAL A 453 14.68 36.82 -28.06
N GLU A 454 14.66 35.68 -27.38
CA GLU A 454 14.59 34.38 -28.03
C GLU A 454 13.15 33.82 -27.87
N PRO A 455 12.51 33.48 -28.99
CA PRO A 455 11.21 32.79 -28.92
C PRO A 455 11.40 31.38 -28.32
N THR A 456 10.44 30.95 -27.50
CA THR A 456 10.47 29.63 -26.85
C THR A 456 10.03 28.49 -27.76
N THR A 457 9.75 28.75 -29.02
CA THR A 457 9.28 27.76 -30.01
C THR A 457 10.18 26.54 -30.14
N ASP A 458 11.49 26.76 -30.08
CA ASP A 458 12.48 25.67 -30.19
C ASP A 458 12.63 24.82 -28.92
N LEU A 459 12.09 25.29 -27.82
CA LEU A 459 12.09 24.59 -26.53
C LEU A 459 10.88 23.67 -26.34
N GLN A 460 9.87 23.80 -27.20
CA GLN A 460 8.59 23.11 -27.07
C GLN A 460 8.58 21.82 -27.90
N ALA A 461 8.02 20.77 -27.31
CA ALA A 461 7.65 19.57 -28.06
C ALA A 461 6.28 19.79 -28.73
N ARG A 462 6.09 19.22 -29.93
CA ARG A 462 4.81 19.27 -30.63
C ARG A 462 3.70 18.53 -29.88
N THR A 463 4.07 17.50 -29.13
CA THR A 463 3.13 16.69 -28.36
C THR A 463 3.63 16.53 -26.94
N TYR A 464 2.73 16.78 -26.00
CA TYR A 464 2.93 16.45 -24.59
C TYR A 464 2.01 15.31 -24.22
N GLU A 465 2.55 14.28 -23.59
CA GLU A 465 1.79 13.13 -23.12
C GLU A 465 2.02 12.92 -21.62
N TRP A 466 0.97 13.04 -20.84
CA TRP A 466 0.94 12.63 -19.43
C TRP A 466 0.36 11.24 -19.34
N THR A 467 1.06 10.34 -18.67
CA THR A 467 0.62 8.96 -18.53
C THR A 467 1.05 8.37 -17.19
N HIS A 468 0.29 7.42 -16.73
CA HIS A 468 0.67 6.57 -15.62
C HIS A 468 1.57 5.41 -16.08
N SER A 469 2.19 4.71 -15.12
CA SER A 469 2.80 3.41 -15.39
C SER A 469 1.72 2.40 -15.80
N ASN A 470 2.08 1.44 -16.63
CA ASN A 470 1.16 0.38 -17.01
C ASN A 470 0.91 -0.52 -15.79
N GLY A 471 -0.34 -0.56 -15.32
CA GLY A 471 -0.80 -1.58 -14.39
C GLY A 471 -0.80 -2.96 -15.06
N LYS A 472 -0.58 -4.01 -14.27
CA LYS A 472 -0.63 -5.40 -14.73
C LYS A 472 -1.93 -6.10 -14.32
N ASP A 473 -2.89 -5.35 -13.82
CA ASP A 473 -4.21 -5.85 -13.47
C ASP A 473 -5.09 -6.02 -14.71
N LEU A 474 -6.14 -6.84 -14.58
CA LEU A 474 -7.01 -7.21 -15.68
C LEU A 474 -7.65 -6.00 -16.38
N VAL A 475 -8.05 -4.97 -15.62
CA VAL A 475 -8.73 -3.79 -16.18
C VAL A 475 -7.77 -2.95 -17.01
N ASN A 476 -6.56 -2.71 -16.49
CA ASN A 476 -5.52 -1.99 -17.23
C ASN A 476 -5.11 -2.76 -18.50
N ASP A 477 -4.98 -4.08 -18.41
CA ASP A 477 -4.69 -4.94 -19.57
C ASP A 477 -5.80 -4.87 -20.64
N LEU A 478 -7.07 -4.89 -20.23
CA LEU A 478 -8.21 -4.76 -21.14
C LEU A 478 -8.25 -3.38 -21.80
N VAL A 479 -8.02 -2.29 -21.04
CA VAL A 479 -7.96 -0.94 -21.60
C VAL A 479 -6.80 -0.82 -22.58
N GLN A 480 -5.64 -1.39 -22.26
CA GLN A 480 -4.49 -1.35 -23.15
C GLN A 480 -4.73 -2.17 -24.44
N LYS A 481 -5.35 -3.35 -24.33
CA LYS A 481 -5.69 -4.20 -25.49
C LYS A 481 -6.77 -3.57 -26.39
N ASN A 482 -7.80 -3.00 -25.79
CA ASN A 482 -8.96 -2.49 -26.53
C ASN A 482 -8.74 -1.07 -27.06
N ALA A 483 -8.05 -0.21 -26.30
CA ALA A 483 -7.90 1.21 -26.63
C ALA A 483 -6.45 1.58 -27.03
N SER A 484 -5.51 0.65 -26.99
CA SER A 484 -4.07 0.87 -27.28
C SER A 484 -3.49 2.06 -26.49
N ARG A 485 -3.96 2.26 -25.26
CA ARG A 485 -3.51 3.33 -24.37
C ARG A 485 -3.57 2.89 -22.92
N THR A 486 -2.72 3.50 -22.08
CA THR A 486 -2.81 3.39 -20.61
C THR A 486 -4.04 4.13 -20.10
N TYR A 487 -4.71 3.59 -19.10
CA TYR A 487 -5.78 4.30 -18.40
C TYR A 487 -5.25 5.61 -17.80
N GLY A 488 -6.04 6.69 -17.90
CA GLY A 488 -5.64 8.02 -17.41
C GLY A 488 -4.61 8.76 -18.28
N ARG A 489 -4.29 8.26 -19.49
CA ARG A 489 -3.43 8.97 -20.43
C ARG A 489 -4.09 10.26 -20.92
N TYR A 490 -3.36 11.37 -20.82
CA TYR A 490 -3.74 12.65 -21.37
C TYR A 490 -2.70 13.13 -22.38
N ARG A 491 -3.12 13.54 -23.57
CA ARG A 491 -2.24 13.96 -24.66
C ARG A 491 -2.71 15.30 -25.21
N VAL A 492 -1.79 16.24 -25.28
CA VAL A 492 -1.98 17.56 -25.88
C VAL A 492 -1.07 17.70 -27.08
N ASN A 493 -1.64 18.02 -28.22
CA ASN A 493 -0.89 18.44 -29.40
C ASN A 493 -1.00 19.97 -29.50
N ASP A 494 0.13 20.61 -29.75
CA ASP A 494 0.15 22.03 -30.11
C ASP A 494 0.16 22.15 -31.66
N PRO A 495 -1.01 22.38 -32.29
CA PRO A 495 -1.12 22.49 -33.73
C PRO A 495 -0.62 23.84 -34.27
N GLU A 496 -0.45 24.84 -33.39
CA GLU A 496 -0.11 26.22 -33.79
C GLU A 496 1.39 26.44 -33.90
N ASN A 497 2.20 25.49 -33.41
CA ASN A 497 3.65 25.57 -33.48
C ASN A 497 4.22 24.67 -34.59
N ASP A 498 4.39 25.23 -35.78
CA ASP A 498 4.91 24.51 -36.94
C ASP A 498 6.39 24.10 -36.80
N PHE A 499 7.13 24.77 -35.93
CA PHE A 499 8.56 24.49 -35.69
C PHE A 499 8.77 23.46 -34.58
N ALA A 500 7.79 23.24 -33.73
CA ALA A 500 7.89 22.23 -32.69
C ALA A 500 7.88 20.82 -33.29
N SER A 501 8.79 20.00 -32.84
CA SER A 501 8.91 18.60 -33.26
C SER A 501 9.02 17.68 -32.04
N GLY A 502 8.68 16.40 -32.27
CA GLY A 502 8.84 15.38 -31.25
C GLY A 502 7.70 15.32 -30.22
N GLU A 503 7.85 14.37 -29.33
CA GLU A 503 6.90 14.07 -28.24
C GLU A 503 7.61 14.10 -26.89
N LYS A 504 7.06 14.80 -25.94
CA LYS A 504 7.54 14.81 -24.56
C LYS A 504 6.58 14.01 -23.69
N LYS A 505 7.08 12.88 -23.15
CA LYS A 505 6.31 11.98 -22.29
C LYS A 505 6.66 12.22 -20.84
N ILE A 506 5.62 12.50 -20.02
CA ILE A 506 5.70 12.66 -18.58
C ILE A 506 5.00 11.46 -17.96
N GLN A 507 5.77 10.55 -17.38
CA GLN A 507 5.26 9.32 -16.80
C GLN A 507 5.41 9.33 -15.29
N THR A 508 4.30 9.03 -14.57
CA THR A 508 4.32 8.84 -13.13
C THR A 508 4.79 7.42 -12.78
N ALA A 509 5.30 7.25 -11.57
CA ALA A 509 5.65 5.93 -11.04
C ALA A 509 4.42 5.09 -10.66
N PHE A 510 3.23 5.70 -10.61
CA PHE A 510 1.99 5.06 -10.17
C PHE A 510 1.27 4.39 -11.34
N ALA A 511 0.69 3.22 -11.08
CA ALA A 511 -0.30 2.60 -11.94
C ALA A 511 -1.70 2.88 -11.37
N PRO A 512 -2.66 3.33 -12.18
CA PRO A 512 -4.02 3.49 -11.70
C PRO A 512 -4.61 2.12 -11.37
N HIS A 513 -5.30 2.03 -10.25
CA HIS A 513 -6.07 0.86 -9.89
C HIS A 513 -7.55 1.24 -9.93
N VAL A 514 -8.33 0.49 -10.71
CA VAL A 514 -9.78 0.70 -10.82
C VAL A 514 -10.45 -0.30 -9.89
N VAL A 515 -11.21 0.22 -8.94
CA VAL A 515 -11.98 -0.56 -7.94
C VAL A 515 -13.38 -0.79 -8.47
#